data_89bbfac411118462a3de9015bde9b51e
#
_entry.id   89bbfac411118462a3de9015bde9b51e
#
_cell.length_a   1.000
_cell.length_b   1.000
_cell.length_c   1.000
_cell.angle_alpha   90.00
_cell.angle_beta   90.00
_cell.angle_gamma   90.00
#
_symmetry.space_group_name_H-M   'P 1'
#
loop_
_entity.id
_entity.type
_entity.pdbx_description
1 polymer ?
#
loop_
_entity_poly.entity_id
_entity_poly.type
_entity_poly.pdbx_seq_one_letter_code
_entity_poly.pdbx_strand_id
1 'polypeptide(L)'
;VAETLAAVGEKVAVGVTTNELNKIGRDLIVRAGGSSPFLGYGAQWGIKPFPAESCISLNDTVVHGFPSEYALQDGDLVSYDFGATLNGWVGDAARSFIAGNADPADEELIDVTREAMWAGISAIRIGGRIGDISHAIQLSIEARGPYGILRDYTGHGIGSTMHQKPDVPNAGRARFGAKIIPGMVLAIEPMVTLGSDETEILDDDWTVVTADGSRSAHWENTVAILPDGIWILTELDGGVAEAAKRGIRLSVEATR
;
A
#
# COMPACT_ATOMS: atom_id res chain seq x y z
N VAL A 1 7.40 -9.85 2.15
CA VAL A 1 6.90 -8.61 1.51
C VAL A 1 8.00 -7.56 1.47
N ALA A 2 8.55 -7.09 2.59
CA ALA A 2 9.56 -6.02 2.64
C ALA A 2 10.77 -6.27 1.72
N GLU A 3 11.34 -7.49 1.75
CA GLU A 3 12.45 -7.89 0.88
C GLU A 3 12.07 -7.85 -0.61
N THR A 4 10.82 -8.22 -0.93
CA THR A 4 10.31 -8.17 -2.29
C THR A 4 10.22 -6.74 -2.81
N LEU A 5 9.63 -5.84 -2.00
CA LEU A 5 9.53 -4.42 -2.36
C LEU A 5 10.90 -3.78 -2.57
N ALA A 6 11.88 -4.08 -1.70
CA ALA A 6 13.24 -3.61 -1.86
C ALA A 6 13.89 -4.13 -3.16
N ALA A 7 13.78 -5.45 -3.43
CA ALA A 7 14.34 -6.07 -4.62
C ALA A 7 13.70 -5.55 -5.92
N VAL A 8 12.39 -5.28 -5.91
CA VAL A 8 11.67 -4.68 -7.05
C VAL A 8 12.10 -3.24 -7.24
N GLY A 9 12.17 -2.44 -6.17
CA GLY A 9 12.58 -1.04 -6.25
C GLY A 9 13.97 -0.86 -6.88
N GLU A 10 14.92 -1.79 -6.62
CA GLU A 10 16.24 -1.80 -7.27
C GLU A 10 16.19 -2.12 -8.77
N LYS A 11 15.07 -2.63 -9.28
CA LYS A 11 14.90 -3.08 -10.67
C LYS A 11 13.97 -2.19 -11.49
N VAL A 12 13.23 -1.29 -10.87
CA VAL A 12 12.42 -0.31 -11.61
C VAL A 12 13.35 0.59 -12.40
N ALA A 13 13.32 0.45 -13.73
CA ALA A 13 14.14 1.23 -14.66
C ALA A 13 13.51 1.23 -16.05
N VAL A 14 13.87 2.23 -16.86
CA VAL A 14 13.45 2.32 -18.26
C VAL A 14 13.80 1.04 -19.02
N GLY A 15 12.84 0.49 -19.76
CA GLY A 15 12.98 -0.72 -20.56
C GLY A 15 12.67 -2.04 -19.82
N VAL A 16 12.55 -2.02 -18.49
CA VAL A 16 12.10 -3.20 -17.72
C VAL A 16 10.60 -3.37 -17.89
N THR A 17 10.12 -4.58 -18.16
CA THR A 17 8.69 -4.84 -18.29
C THR A 17 8.02 -5.03 -16.92
N THR A 18 6.73 -4.71 -16.82
CA THR A 18 5.98 -4.94 -15.58
C THR A 18 5.85 -6.44 -15.28
N ASN A 19 5.87 -7.32 -16.30
CA ASN A 19 5.96 -8.77 -16.12
C ASN A 19 7.29 -9.21 -15.46
N GLU A 20 8.41 -8.56 -15.80
CA GLU A 20 9.70 -8.84 -15.15
C GLU A 20 9.66 -8.43 -13.66
N LEU A 21 9.03 -7.31 -13.31
CA LEU A 21 8.83 -6.90 -11.91
C LEU A 21 7.92 -7.88 -11.15
N ASN A 22 6.81 -8.31 -11.75
CA ASN A 22 5.93 -9.34 -11.16
C ASN A 22 6.68 -10.66 -10.91
N LYS A 23 7.53 -11.06 -11.88
CA LYS A 23 8.33 -12.28 -11.75
C LYS A 23 9.28 -12.25 -10.56
N ILE A 24 9.84 -11.08 -10.20
CA ILE A 24 10.71 -10.94 -9.02
C ILE A 24 9.92 -11.30 -7.75
N GLY A 25 8.74 -10.72 -7.55
CA GLY A 25 7.88 -11.01 -6.39
C GLY A 25 7.49 -12.48 -6.32
N ARG A 26 7.01 -13.04 -7.44
CA ARG A 26 6.67 -14.46 -7.55
C ARG A 26 7.84 -15.37 -7.18
N ASP A 27 9.03 -15.14 -7.75
CA ASP A 27 10.19 -15.99 -7.52
C ASP A 27 10.69 -15.91 -6.06
N LEU A 28 10.56 -14.74 -5.41
CA LEU A 28 10.92 -14.56 -4.01
C LEU A 28 9.95 -15.29 -3.08
N ILE A 29 8.63 -15.11 -3.26
CA ILE A 29 7.65 -15.75 -2.38
C ILE A 29 7.65 -17.29 -2.54
N VAL A 30 7.79 -17.80 -3.76
CA VAL A 30 7.89 -19.23 -4.01
C VAL A 30 9.14 -19.84 -3.36
N ARG A 31 10.29 -19.16 -3.44
CA ARG A 31 11.53 -19.60 -2.76
C ARG A 31 11.38 -19.61 -1.22
N ALA A 32 10.58 -18.71 -0.68
CA ALA A 32 10.25 -18.67 0.75
C ALA A 32 9.24 -19.75 1.17
N GLY A 33 8.67 -20.53 0.23
CA GLY A 33 7.63 -21.52 0.49
C GLY A 33 6.24 -20.92 0.69
N GLY A 34 6.04 -19.67 0.28
CA GLY A 34 4.77 -18.96 0.34
C GLY A 34 4.03 -18.93 -1.00
N SER A 35 2.94 -18.18 -1.03
CA SER A 35 2.12 -17.92 -2.21
C SER A 35 1.59 -16.50 -2.21
N SER A 36 1.23 -15.96 -3.39
CA SER A 36 0.53 -14.68 -3.47
C SER A 36 -0.93 -14.85 -3.08
N PRO A 37 -1.49 -14.00 -2.21
CA PRO A 37 -2.91 -13.94 -1.94
C PRO A 37 -3.70 -13.22 -3.05
N PHE A 38 -3.01 -12.54 -3.99
CA PHE A 38 -3.64 -11.81 -5.10
C PHE A 38 -4.02 -12.74 -6.25
N LEU A 39 -3.12 -13.66 -6.64
CA LEU A 39 -3.37 -14.58 -7.74
C LEU A 39 -4.63 -15.42 -7.49
N GLY A 40 -5.64 -15.23 -8.35
CA GLY A 40 -6.92 -15.92 -8.23
C GLY A 40 -7.92 -15.27 -7.27
N TYR A 41 -7.57 -14.14 -6.66
CA TYR A 41 -8.47 -13.38 -5.77
C TYR A 41 -9.78 -13.03 -6.49
N GLY A 42 -10.90 -13.11 -5.80
CA GLY A 42 -12.22 -12.87 -6.36
C GLY A 42 -12.95 -14.13 -6.87
N ALA A 43 -12.24 -15.20 -7.23
CA ALA A 43 -12.83 -16.42 -7.77
C ALA A 43 -13.90 -17.04 -6.84
N GLN A 44 -13.67 -17.00 -5.53
CA GLN A 44 -14.57 -17.55 -4.50
C GLN A 44 -15.92 -16.82 -4.42
N TRP A 45 -16.01 -15.61 -4.96
CA TRP A 45 -17.24 -14.81 -5.01
C TRP A 45 -17.86 -14.75 -6.42
N GLY A 46 -17.32 -15.52 -7.38
CA GLY A 46 -17.79 -15.52 -8.77
C GLY A 46 -17.38 -14.28 -9.55
N ILE A 47 -16.41 -13.51 -9.05
CA ILE A 47 -15.79 -12.39 -9.74
C ILE A 47 -14.64 -12.94 -10.60
N LYS A 48 -14.33 -12.29 -11.71
CA LYS A 48 -13.18 -12.65 -12.55
C LYS A 48 -11.91 -12.70 -11.69
N PRO A 49 -11.19 -13.83 -11.64
CA PRO A 49 -10.01 -13.94 -10.78
C PRO A 49 -8.92 -12.94 -11.15
N PHE A 50 -8.30 -12.30 -10.15
CA PHE A 50 -7.13 -11.47 -10.39
C PHE A 50 -5.99 -12.31 -10.99
N PRO A 51 -5.35 -11.87 -12.10
CA PRO A 51 -4.55 -12.77 -12.92
C PRO A 51 -3.07 -12.87 -12.54
N ALA A 52 -2.60 -12.10 -11.53
CA ALA A 52 -1.17 -11.95 -11.24
C ALA A 52 -0.83 -12.07 -9.76
N GLU A 53 0.47 -12.17 -9.45
CA GLU A 53 0.99 -12.26 -8.08
C GLU A 53 1.16 -10.88 -7.42
N SER A 54 1.19 -9.79 -8.21
CA SER A 54 1.28 -8.42 -7.73
C SER A 54 0.35 -7.51 -8.52
N CYS A 55 -0.06 -6.38 -7.94
CA CYS A 55 -0.64 -5.27 -8.69
C CYS A 55 0.50 -4.33 -9.13
N ILE A 56 0.53 -3.95 -10.41
CA ILE A 56 1.51 -2.98 -10.92
C ILE A 56 0.73 -1.90 -11.66
N SER A 57 0.56 -0.79 -10.97
CA SER A 57 -0.26 0.33 -11.43
C SER A 57 0.63 1.44 -11.95
N LEU A 58 0.36 1.91 -13.16
CA LEU A 58 1.20 2.90 -13.85
C LEU A 58 0.46 4.23 -14.00
N ASN A 59 1.13 5.32 -13.70
CA ASN A 59 0.72 6.69 -14.00
C ASN A 59 -0.67 7.05 -13.43
N ASP A 60 -1.71 7.04 -14.26
CA ASP A 60 -3.12 7.31 -13.91
C ASP A 60 -3.86 6.06 -13.37
N THR A 61 -3.24 4.90 -13.46
CA THR A 61 -3.77 3.70 -12.77
C THR A 61 -3.50 3.81 -11.28
N VAL A 62 -4.58 3.78 -10.49
CA VAL A 62 -4.52 3.97 -9.04
C VAL A 62 -4.11 2.69 -8.34
N VAL A 63 -4.88 1.61 -8.57
CA VAL A 63 -4.67 0.28 -7.98
C VAL A 63 -5.11 -0.82 -8.95
N HIS A 64 -4.75 -2.05 -8.63
CA HIS A 64 -5.15 -3.28 -9.31
C HIS A 64 -4.71 -3.36 -10.78
N GLY A 65 -3.69 -2.59 -11.19
CA GLY A 65 -3.11 -2.71 -12.52
C GLY A 65 -2.47 -4.08 -12.75
N PHE A 66 -2.62 -4.63 -13.97
CA PHE A 66 -2.04 -5.93 -14.32
C PHE A 66 -0.62 -5.81 -14.84
N PRO A 67 0.29 -6.69 -14.41
CA PRO A 67 1.57 -6.87 -15.08
C PRO A 67 1.37 -7.24 -16.56
N SER A 68 2.24 -6.72 -17.41
CA SER A 68 2.18 -6.93 -18.87
C SER A 68 3.57 -6.87 -19.50
N GLU A 69 3.64 -7.01 -20.82
CA GLU A 69 4.86 -6.79 -21.60
C GLU A 69 5.17 -5.29 -21.82
N TYR A 70 4.43 -4.39 -21.19
CA TYR A 70 4.75 -2.97 -21.24
C TYR A 70 6.11 -2.72 -20.61
N ALA A 71 7.04 -2.23 -21.41
CA ALA A 71 8.36 -1.81 -20.98
C ALA A 71 8.29 -0.36 -20.45
N LEU A 72 8.69 -0.17 -19.21
CA LEU A 72 8.66 1.13 -18.54
C LEU A 72 9.36 2.21 -19.37
N GLN A 73 8.73 3.36 -19.48
CA GLN A 73 9.26 4.53 -20.15
C GLN A 73 9.90 5.49 -19.16
N ASP A 74 10.70 6.42 -19.68
CA ASP A 74 11.30 7.48 -18.87
C ASP A 74 10.22 8.38 -18.26
N GLY A 75 10.21 8.49 -16.95
CA GLY A 75 9.22 9.24 -16.18
C GLY A 75 7.95 8.44 -15.79
N ASP A 76 7.85 7.14 -16.07
CA ASP A 76 6.71 6.36 -15.55
C ASP A 76 6.71 6.30 -14.04
N LEU A 77 5.59 6.65 -13.43
CA LEU A 77 5.29 6.41 -12.02
C LEU A 77 4.72 5.00 -11.88
N VAL A 78 5.35 4.19 -11.05
CA VAL A 78 5.04 2.76 -10.88
C VAL A 78 4.66 2.51 -9.43
N SER A 79 3.41 2.19 -9.14
CA SER A 79 2.98 1.69 -7.85
C SER A 79 2.99 0.15 -7.89
N TYR A 80 3.92 -0.44 -7.15
CA TYR A 80 4.05 -1.88 -6.99
C TYR A 80 3.47 -2.30 -5.64
N ASP A 81 2.43 -3.11 -5.68
CA ASP A 81 1.71 -3.62 -4.53
C ASP A 81 1.82 -5.15 -4.50
N PHE A 82 2.23 -5.69 -3.34
CA PHE A 82 2.58 -7.09 -3.18
C PHE A 82 2.14 -7.67 -1.85
N GLY A 83 1.23 -8.64 -1.95
CA GLY A 83 0.84 -9.50 -0.84
C GLY A 83 1.62 -10.82 -0.82
N ALA A 84 1.85 -11.34 0.38
CA ALA A 84 2.46 -12.65 0.58
C ALA A 84 1.73 -13.46 1.66
N THR A 85 1.40 -14.71 1.34
CA THR A 85 0.91 -15.70 2.32
C THR A 85 2.02 -16.66 2.66
N LEU A 86 2.40 -16.71 3.94
CA LEU A 86 3.40 -17.63 4.46
C LEU A 86 2.92 -18.26 5.78
N ASN A 87 2.97 -19.59 5.89
CA ASN A 87 2.52 -20.32 7.07
C ASN A 87 1.08 -19.97 7.54
N GLY A 88 0.20 -19.65 6.57
CA GLY A 88 -1.20 -19.30 6.84
C GLY A 88 -1.44 -17.85 7.28
N TRP A 89 -0.42 -17.00 7.23
CA TRP A 89 -0.53 -15.56 7.53
C TRP A 89 -0.24 -14.72 6.29
N VAL A 90 -1.00 -13.65 6.14
CA VAL A 90 -0.89 -12.71 5.02
C VAL A 90 -0.24 -11.41 5.51
N GLY A 91 0.70 -10.90 4.73
CA GLY A 91 1.23 -9.54 4.84
C GLY A 91 1.09 -8.84 3.50
N ASP A 92 0.91 -7.52 3.53
CA ASP A 92 0.65 -6.68 2.37
C ASP A 92 1.39 -5.36 2.47
N ALA A 93 1.91 -4.85 1.35
CA ALA A 93 2.48 -3.52 1.28
C ALA A 93 2.70 -3.04 -0.15
N ALA A 94 2.63 -1.72 -0.33
CA ALA A 94 2.85 -1.06 -1.61
C ALA A 94 3.89 0.06 -1.52
N ARG A 95 4.60 0.27 -2.64
CA ARG A 95 5.55 1.37 -2.82
C ARG A 95 5.42 1.93 -4.23
N SER A 96 5.53 3.24 -4.33
CA SER A 96 5.61 3.93 -5.63
C SER A 96 7.07 4.31 -5.95
N PHE A 97 7.42 4.15 -7.20
CA PHE A 97 8.75 4.41 -7.77
C PHE A 97 8.62 5.21 -9.06
N ILE A 98 9.72 5.78 -9.55
CA ILE A 98 9.77 6.41 -10.87
C ILE A 98 10.85 5.72 -11.70
N ALA A 99 10.52 5.37 -12.94
CA ALA A 99 11.46 4.82 -13.90
C ALA A 99 12.19 5.96 -14.62
N GLY A 100 13.50 6.04 -14.48
CA GLY A 100 14.31 7.06 -15.14
C GLY A 100 14.24 8.45 -14.50
N ASN A 101 13.94 9.49 -15.28
CA ASN A 101 13.90 10.87 -14.81
C ASN A 101 12.54 11.20 -14.20
N ALA A 102 12.55 11.69 -12.98
CA ALA A 102 11.33 12.06 -12.27
C ALA A 102 10.81 13.47 -12.69
N ASP A 103 9.50 13.60 -12.86
CA ASP A 103 8.84 14.89 -12.78
C ASP A 103 8.78 15.32 -11.30
N PRO A 104 9.14 16.57 -10.95
CA PRO A 104 9.04 17.04 -9.58
C PRO A 104 7.65 16.92 -8.94
N ALA A 105 6.57 16.99 -9.74
CA ALA A 105 5.22 16.80 -9.23
C ALA A 105 4.96 15.33 -8.82
N ASP A 106 5.55 14.37 -9.53
CA ASP A 106 5.45 12.94 -9.19
C ASP A 106 6.27 12.58 -7.95
N GLU A 107 7.48 13.16 -7.82
CA GLU A 107 8.28 13.01 -6.60
C GLU A 107 7.53 13.55 -5.38
N GLU A 108 6.92 14.74 -5.51
CA GLU A 108 6.12 15.34 -4.46
C GLU A 108 4.88 14.48 -4.15
N LEU A 109 4.18 13.95 -5.16
CA LEU A 109 3.03 13.06 -4.98
C LEU A 109 3.41 11.80 -4.20
N ILE A 110 4.51 11.15 -4.56
CA ILE A 110 5.03 9.97 -3.84
C ILE A 110 5.36 10.34 -2.39
N ASP A 111 6.02 11.48 -2.16
CA ASP A 111 6.37 11.94 -0.81
C ASP A 111 5.13 12.24 0.03
N VAL A 112 4.14 12.94 -0.53
CA VAL A 112 2.84 13.23 0.12
C VAL A 112 2.16 11.92 0.53
N THR A 113 2.10 10.94 -0.36
CA THR A 113 1.45 9.64 -0.11
C THR A 113 2.17 8.86 0.98
N ARG A 114 3.51 8.80 0.92
CA ARG A 114 4.35 8.16 1.94
C ARG A 114 4.18 8.81 3.31
N GLU A 115 4.27 10.14 3.37
CA GLU A 115 4.14 10.90 4.62
C GLU A 115 2.74 10.77 5.21
N ALA A 116 1.70 10.68 4.38
CA ALA A 116 0.32 10.45 4.82
C ALA A 116 0.17 9.07 5.48
N MET A 117 0.75 8.01 4.90
CA MET A 117 0.77 6.68 5.53
C MET A 117 1.44 6.75 6.92
N TRP A 118 2.61 7.39 7.01
CA TRP A 118 3.31 7.52 8.27
C TRP A 118 2.59 8.40 9.29
N ALA A 119 1.83 9.42 8.85
CA ALA A 119 0.96 10.20 9.72
C ALA A 119 -0.15 9.32 10.31
N GLY A 120 -0.77 8.47 9.48
CA GLY A 120 -1.76 7.48 9.93
C GLY A 120 -1.17 6.51 10.95
N ILE A 121 -0.01 5.92 10.67
CA ILE A 121 0.70 5.01 11.57
C ILE A 121 1.05 5.73 12.90
N SER A 122 1.51 6.98 12.81
CA SER A 122 1.85 7.79 14.00
C SER A 122 0.64 8.12 14.86
N ALA A 123 -0.57 8.07 14.31
CA ALA A 123 -1.81 8.32 15.05
C ALA A 123 -2.31 7.08 15.81
N ILE A 124 -1.75 5.90 15.58
CA ILE A 124 -2.16 4.67 16.27
C ILE A 124 -1.96 4.81 17.78
N ARG A 125 -3.05 4.60 18.54
CA ARG A 125 -3.02 4.56 20.01
C ARG A 125 -3.92 3.42 20.48
N ILE A 126 -3.43 2.58 21.37
CA ILE A 126 -4.25 1.56 22.02
C ILE A 126 -5.40 2.25 22.75
N GLY A 127 -6.63 1.81 22.46
CA GLY A 127 -7.85 2.43 22.98
C GLY A 127 -8.39 3.59 22.14
N GLY A 128 -7.63 4.13 21.17
CA GLY A 128 -8.09 5.05 20.15
C GLY A 128 -9.04 4.40 19.15
N ARG A 129 -9.30 5.07 18.04
CA ARG A 129 -10.25 4.64 17.02
C ARG A 129 -9.60 4.62 15.63
N ILE A 130 -10.10 3.79 14.73
CA ILE A 130 -9.65 3.75 13.33
C ILE A 130 -9.74 5.14 12.67
N GLY A 131 -10.80 5.89 12.94
CA GLY A 131 -10.95 7.26 12.44
C GLY A 131 -9.85 8.23 12.88
N ASP A 132 -9.09 7.94 13.93
CA ASP A 132 -7.92 8.74 14.31
C ASP A 132 -6.80 8.57 13.26
N ILE A 133 -6.63 7.34 12.73
CA ILE A 133 -5.72 7.02 11.62
C ILE A 133 -6.17 7.74 10.35
N SER A 134 -7.44 7.54 9.95
CA SER A 134 -8.03 8.15 8.75
C SER A 134 -7.91 9.67 8.74
N HIS A 135 -8.19 10.30 9.88
CA HIS A 135 -8.11 11.75 10.03
C HIS A 135 -6.68 12.27 9.93
N ALA A 136 -5.71 11.55 10.49
CA ALA A 136 -4.30 11.92 10.39
C ALA A 136 -3.77 11.81 8.96
N ILE A 137 -4.16 10.77 8.21
CA ILE A 137 -3.86 10.61 6.78
C ILE A 137 -4.41 11.82 6.02
N GLN A 138 -5.71 12.10 6.16
CA GLN A 138 -6.39 13.19 5.48
C GLN A 138 -5.72 14.54 5.77
N LEU A 139 -5.47 14.88 7.02
CA LEU A 139 -4.84 16.15 7.39
C LEU A 139 -3.41 16.28 6.84
N SER A 140 -2.66 15.19 6.80
CA SER A 140 -1.30 15.17 6.23
C SER A 140 -1.32 15.53 4.75
N ILE A 141 -2.28 14.99 3.99
CA ILE A 141 -2.42 15.26 2.55
C ILE A 141 -2.91 16.70 2.33
N GLU A 142 -4.00 17.09 2.99
CA GLU A 142 -4.60 18.43 2.83
C GLU A 142 -3.64 19.57 3.19
N ALA A 143 -2.70 19.34 4.11
CA ALA A 143 -1.67 20.32 4.47
C ALA A 143 -0.61 20.54 3.36
N ARG A 144 -0.49 19.62 2.40
CA ARG A 144 0.51 19.66 1.32
C ARG A 144 -0.07 20.23 0.00
N GLY A 145 -1.38 20.21 -0.19
CA GLY A 145 -2.01 20.75 -1.39
C GLY A 145 -3.37 20.15 -1.71
N PRO A 146 -3.93 20.52 -2.86
CA PRO A 146 -5.24 20.06 -3.31
C PRO A 146 -5.14 18.69 -4.02
N TYR A 147 -4.66 17.68 -3.32
CA TYR A 147 -4.59 16.32 -3.82
C TYR A 147 -5.93 15.58 -3.67
N GLY A 148 -6.24 14.68 -4.61
CA GLY A 148 -7.35 13.72 -4.45
C GLY A 148 -6.98 12.63 -3.44
N ILE A 149 -7.93 12.27 -2.57
CA ILE A 149 -7.76 11.19 -1.58
C ILE A 149 -8.79 10.13 -1.87
N LEU A 150 -8.36 8.95 -2.30
CA LEU A 150 -9.28 7.86 -2.65
C LEU A 150 -10.12 7.45 -1.43
N ARG A 151 -11.44 7.37 -1.64
CA ARG A 151 -12.42 7.06 -0.58
C ARG A 151 -13.03 5.67 -0.71
N ASP A 152 -13.13 5.17 -1.94
CA ASP A 152 -13.75 3.87 -2.24
C ASP A 152 -12.78 2.70 -2.05
N TYR A 153 -11.48 3.00 -1.99
CA TYR A 153 -10.40 2.06 -1.68
C TYR A 153 -9.78 2.43 -0.35
N THR A 154 -9.68 1.44 0.54
CA THR A 154 -9.34 1.69 1.94
C THR A 154 -8.40 0.63 2.48
N GLY A 155 -7.58 0.98 3.43
CA GLY A 155 -6.88 0.02 4.26
C GLY A 155 -7.84 -0.90 5.01
N HIS A 156 -7.32 -1.96 5.59
CA HIS A 156 -8.12 -3.03 6.15
C HIS A 156 -7.42 -3.76 7.29
N GLY A 157 -8.16 -4.56 8.04
CA GLY A 157 -7.58 -5.60 8.87
C GLY A 157 -6.97 -6.70 7.99
N ILE A 158 -5.89 -7.33 8.44
CA ILE A 158 -5.19 -8.39 7.73
C ILE A 158 -4.73 -9.48 8.71
N GLY A 159 -4.59 -10.71 8.25
CA GLY A 159 -4.16 -11.82 9.13
C GLY A 159 -4.16 -13.16 8.42
N SER A 160 -5.05 -14.08 8.79
CA SER A 160 -5.21 -15.37 8.10
C SER A 160 -5.92 -15.24 6.73
N THR A 161 -6.56 -14.11 6.48
CA THR A 161 -7.10 -13.71 5.19
C THR A 161 -6.64 -12.30 4.87
N MET A 162 -6.62 -11.95 3.59
CA MET A 162 -6.11 -10.68 3.12
C MET A 162 -6.93 -9.50 3.65
N HIS A 163 -8.21 -9.47 3.36
CA HIS A 163 -9.10 -8.42 3.81
C HIS A 163 -9.94 -8.88 5.00
N GLN A 164 -9.82 -8.19 6.12
CA GLN A 164 -10.60 -8.38 7.34
C GLN A 164 -11.11 -7.04 7.86
N LYS A 165 -12.10 -7.08 8.73
CA LYS A 165 -12.49 -5.90 9.49
C LYS A 165 -11.45 -5.59 10.59
N PRO A 166 -11.28 -4.29 10.94
CA PRO A 166 -11.99 -3.12 10.42
C PRO A 166 -11.41 -2.61 9.10
N ASP A 167 -12.24 -1.90 8.30
CA ASP A 167 -11.73 -1.05 7.23
C ASP A 167 -10.99 0.15 7.83
N VAL A 168 -9.97 0.64 7.14
CA VAL A 168 -9.13 1.78 7.53
C VAL A 168 -9.18 2.85 6.42
N PRO A 169 -10.24 3.67 6.35
CA PRO A 169 -10.37 4.69 5.32
C PRO A 169 -9.23 5.71 5.35
N ASN A 170 -8.87 6.23 4.18
CA ASN A 170 -7.82 7.23 4.00
C ASN A 170 -8.26 8.67 4.34
N ALA A 171 -9.56 8.86 4.54
CA ALA A 171 -10.14 10.12 5.03
C ALA A 171 -11.27 9.83 6.00
N GLY A 172 -11.43 10.65 7.03
CA GLY A 172 -12.48 10.40 8.00
C GLY A 172 -12.45 11.30 9.23
N ARG A 173 -13.44 11.05 10.09
CA ARG A 173 -13.61 11.79 11.33
C ARG A 173 -12.82 11.15 12.47
N ALA A 174 -12.01 11.95 13.16
CA ALA A 174 -11.33 11.53 14.38
C ALA A 174 -12.32 10.99 15.44
N ARG A 175 -11.86 10.05 16.24
CA ARG A 175 -12.62 9.39 17.32
C ARG A 175 -13.83 8.58 16.83
N PHE A 176 -13.87 8.20 15.56
CA PHE A 176 -14.95 7.42 14.96
C PHE A 176 -14.46 6.01 14.58
N GLY A 177 -15.40 5.08 14.36
CA GLY A 177 -15.09 3.72 13.90
C GLY A 177 -14.67 2.74 15.01
N ALA A 178 -14.08 1.62 14.62
CA ALA A 178 -13.68 0.54 15.52
C ALA A 178 -12.61 1.01 16.52
N LYS A 179 -12.63 0.44 17.72
CA LYS A 179 -11.62 0.70 18.75
C LYS A 179 -10.34 -0.07 18.41
N ILE A 180 -9.21 0.60 18.49
CA ILE A 180 -7.89 0.00 18.31
C ILE A 180 -7.51 -0.80 19.56
N ILE A 181 -7.27 -2.09 19.41
CA ILE A 181 -6.91 -3.00 20.50
C ILE A 181 -5.69 -3.84 20.14
N PRO A 182 -4.90 -4.29 21.13
CA PRO A 182 -3.82 -5.26 20.89
C PRO A 182 -4.32 -6.54 20.22
N GLY A 183 -3.53 -7.10 19.32
CA GLY A 183 -3.85 -8.23 18.48
C GLY A 183 -4.42 -7.88 17.11
N MET A 184 -4.77 -6.63 16.85
CA MET A 184 -5.09 -6.18 15.49
C MET A 184 -3.83 -6.09 14.65
N VAL A 185 -3.96 -6.45 13.37
CA VAL A 185 -3.00 -6.16 12.31
C VAL A 185 -3.74 -5.41 11.22
N LEU A 186 -3.19 -4.29 10.78
CA LEU A 186 -3.84 -3.36 9.85
C LEU A 186 -2.94 -3.06 8.66
N ALA A 187 -3.50 -3.10 7.45
CA ALA A 187 -2.95 -2.44 6.28
C ALA A 187 -3.34 -0.95 6.32
N ILE A 188 -2.35 -0.08 6.18
CA ILE A 188 -2.54 1.38 6.14
C ILE A 188 -1.98 1.86 4.82
N GLU A 189 -2.87 2.27 3.91
CA GLU A 189 -2.59 2.34 2.47
C GLU A 189 -3.25 3.56 1.80
N PRO A 190 -2.78 4.78 2.05
CA PRO A 190 -3.27 5.91 1.28
C PRO A 190 -2.94 5.78 -0.21
N MET A 191 -3.96 6.04 -1.04
CA MET A 191 -3.87 6.27 -2.46
C MET A 191 -4.21 7.73 -2.72
N VAL A 192 -3.29 8.45 -3.37
CA VAL A 192 -3.35 9.90 -3.55
C VAL A 192 -3.17 10.24 -5.04
N THR A 193 -3.94 11.20 -5.54
CA THR A 193 -3.90 11.62 -6.94
C THR A 193 -3.50 13.10 -7.07
N LEU A 194 -2.88 13.46 -8.19
CA LEU A 194 -2.59 14.87 -8.53
C LEU A 194 -3.86 15.68 -8.87
N GLY A 195 -4.97 15.01 -9.11
CA GLY A 195 -6.25 15.61 -9.51
C GLY A 195 -7.42 15.19 -8.62
N SER A 196 -8.52 14.81 -9.27
CA SER A 196 -9.74 14.36 -8.60
C SER A 196 -9.55 13.01 -7.89
N ASP A 197 -10.37 12.75 -6.87
CA ASP A 197 -10.51 11.43 -6.23
C ASP A 197 -11.55 10.52 -6.95
N GLU A 198 -12.12 10.97 -8.05
CA GLU A 198 -13.04 10.18 -8.86
C GLU A 198 -12.28 9.14 -9.68
N THR A 199 -12.79 7.91 -9.72
CA THR A 199 -12.16 6.78 -10.41
C THR A 199 -13.13 6.03 -11.30
N GLU A 200 -12.57 5.30 -12.28
CA GLU A 200 -13.29 4.38 -13.15
C GLU A 200 -12.63 3.00 -13.10
N ILE A 201 -13.42 1.95 -13.23
CA ILE A 201 -12.94 0.58 -13.38
C ILE A 201 -12.94 0.23 -14.86
N LEU A 202 -11.83 -0.29 -15.37
CA LEU A 202 -11.71 -0.67 -16.78
C LEU A 202 -12.49 -1.96 -17.10
N ASP A 203 -12.62 -2.28 -18.39
CA ASP A 203 -13.35 -3.46 -18.91
C ASP A 203 -12.76 -4.81 -18.46
N ASP A 204 -11.61 -4.80 -17.81
CA ASP A 204 -10.99 -5.99 -17.21
C ASP A 204 -11.59 -6.37 -15.85
N ASP A 205 -12.51 -5.57 -15.31
CA ASP A 205 -13.20 -5.68 -14.02
C ASP A 205 -12.32 -5.44 -12.78
N TRP A 206 -11.05 -5.00 -12.97
CA TRP A 206 -10.09 -4.81 -11.88
C TRP A 206 -9.37 -3.48 -11.89
N THR A 207 -8.77 -3.14 -13.03
CA THR A 207 -7.89 -1.96 -13.12
C THR A 207 -8.67 -0.68 -12.83
N VAL A 208 -8.23 0.05 -11.82
CA VAL A 208 -8.83 1.31 -11.37
C VAL A 208 -7.97 2.45 -11.88
N VAL A 209 -8.57 3.37 -12.63
CA VAL A 209 -7.90 4.57 -13.14
C VAL A 209 -8.55 5.83 -12.60
N THR A 210 -7.81 6.94 -12.56
CA THR A 210 -8.39 8.26 -12.26
C THR A 210 -9.30 8.70 -13.41
N ALA A 211 -10.48 9.22 -13.11
CA ALA A 211 -11.44 9.66 -14.14
C ALA A 211 -10.95 10.88 -14.96
N ASP A 212 -10.03 11.66 -14.39
CA ASP A 212 -9.46 12.86 -15.04
C ASP A 212 -8.09 12.62 -15.69
N GLY A 213 -7.56 11.38 -15.65
CA GLY A 213 -6.25 11.03 -16.19
C GLY A 213 -5.07 11.55 -15.37
N SER A 214 -5.31 12.05 -14.16
CA SER A 214 -4.24 12.50 -13.27
C SER A 214 -3.43 11.34 -12.71
N ARG A 215 -2.15 11.56 -12.43
CA ARG A 215 -1.27 10.54 -11.86
C ARG A 215 -1.62 10.23 -10.42
N SER A 216 -1.34 9.00 -10.01
CA SER A 216 -1.63 8.47 -8.69
C SER A 216 -0.42 7.78 -8.08
N ALA A 217 -0.29 7.87 -6.75
CA ALA A 217 0.68 7.11 -5.97
C ALA A 217 -0.02 6.30 -4.87
N HIS A 218 0.57 5.17 -4.54
CA HIS A 218 0.11 4.26 -3.49
C HIS A 218 1.28 3.89 -2.58
N TRP A 219 1.08 4.03 -1.27
CA TRP A 219 2.06 3.62 -0.26
C TRP A 219 1.39 2.90 0.88
N GLU A 220 1.91 1.75 1.27
CA GLU A 220 1.25 0.88 2.24
C GLU A 220 2.24 0.19 3.16
N ASN A 221 1.83 -0.02 4.41
CA ASN A 221 2.48 -0.94 5.35
C ASN A 221 1.45 -1.75 6.14
N THR A 222 1.79 -3.02 6.40
CA THR A 222 1.13 -3.85 7.41
C THR A 222 1.72 -3.55 8.78
N VAL A 223 0.85 -3.19 9.74
CA VAL A 223 1.22 -2.79 11.10
C VAL A 223 0.53 -3.67 12.14
N ALA A 224 1.30 -4.36 12.99
CA ALA A 224 0.77 -5.09 14.13
C ALA A 224 0.66 -4.18 15.37
N ILE A 225 -0.45 -4.32 16.09
CA ILE A 225 -0.72 -3.59 17.33
C ILE A 225 -0.52 -4.55 18.50
N LEU A 226 0.50 -4.30 19.30
CA LEU A 226 0.91 -5.12 20.44
C LEU A 226 0.62 -4.40 21.77
N PRO A 227 0.58 -5.08 22.92
CA PRO A 227 0.21 -4.45 24.20
C PRO A 227 1.09 -3.27 24.61
N ASP A 228 2.33 -3.23 24.16
CA ASP A 228 3.34 -2.23 24.54
C ASP A 228 3.71 -1.24 23.43
N GLY A 229 3.19 -1.41 22.21
CA GLY A 229 3.48 -0.54 21.06
C GLY A 229 3.00 -1.14 19.75
N ILE A 230 3.59 -0.71 18.64
CA ILE A 230 3.31 -1.25 17.31
C ILE A 230 4.56 -1.89 16.70
N TRP A 231 4.37 -2.69 15.66
CA TRP A 231 5.44 -3.28 14.85
C TRP A 231 5.07 -3.12 13.37
N ILE A 232 5.97 -2.52 12.59
CA ILE A 232 5.77 -2.37 11.15
C ILE A 232 6.32 -3.62 10.47
N LEU A 233 5.43 -4.56 10.17
CA LEU A 233 5.80 -5.90 9.70
C LEU A 233 6.43 -5.90 8.29
N THR A 234 6.18 -4.88 7.50
CA THR A 234 6.60 -4.74 6.10
C THR A 234 7.72 -3.72 5.86
N GLU A 235 8.38 -3.26 6.93
CA GLU A 235 9.67 -2.58 6.86
C GLU A 235 10.81 -3.56 7.18
N LEU A 236 11.95 -3.46 6.47
CA LEU A 236 13.10 -4.37 6.64
C LEU A 236 13.67 -4.36 8.05
N ASP A 237 13.62 -3.21 8.71
CA ASP A 237 14.10 -3.00 10.08
C ASP A 237 12.98 -3.04 11.14
N GLY A 238 11.78 -3.52 10.77
CA GLY A 238 10.60 -3.49 11.64
C GLY A 238 10.03 -2.10 11.89
N GLY A 239 10.48 -1.10 11.12
CA GLY A 239 10.09 0.31 11.22
C GLY A 239 10.91 1.12 12.22
N VAL A 240 12.05 0.60 12.67
CA VAL A 240 12.90 1.25 13.71
C VAL A 240 13.37 2.63 13.27
N ALA A 241 13.88 2.76 12.06
CA ALA A 241 14.43 4.03 11.56
C ALA A 241 13.35 5.13 11.46
N GLU A 242 12.20 4.80 10.89
CA GLU A 242 11.09 5.75 10.73
C GLU A 242 10.41 6.07 12.06
N ALA A 243 10.26 5.08 12.94
CA ALA A 243 9.72 5.29 14.28
C ALA A 243 10.56 6.27 15.11
N ALA A 244 11.89 6.15 15.02
CA ALA A 244 12.80 7.06 15.72
C ALA A 244 12.66 8.51 15.24
N LYS A 245 12.52 8.74 13.93
CA LYS A 245 12.31 10.07 13.35
C LYS A 245 10.98 10.71 13.78
N ARG A 246 9.95 9.91 14.00
CA ARG A 246 8.56 10.35 14.21
C ARG A 246 8.08 10.24 15.65
N GLY A 247 8.92 9.75 16.58
CA GLY A 247 8.55 9.51 17.96
C GLY A 247 7.45 8.43 18.12
N ILE A 248 7.41 7.47 17.21
CA ILE A 248 6.48 6.33 17.26
C ILE A 248 6.98 5.32 18.29
N ARG A 249 6.10 4.86 19.15
CA ARG A 249 6.42 3.83 20.13
C ARG A 249 6.30 2.44 19.49
N LEU A 250 7.44 1.84 19.20
CA LEU A 250 7.50 0.44 18.80
C LEU A 250 7.35 -0.50 19.99
N SER A 251 6.83 -1.71 19.72
CA SER A 251 6.90 -2.83 20.66
C SER A 251 8.33 -3.34 20.79
N VAL A 252 8.65 -3.91 21.94
CA VAL A 252 9.96 -4.58 22.14
C VAL A 252 10.16 -5.76 21.19
N GLU A 253 9.10 -6.37 20.70
CA GLU A 253 9.17 -7.45 19.69
C GLU A 253 9.68 -6.94 18.32
N ALA A 254 9.39 -5.69 17.96
CA ALA A 254 9.86 -5.08 16.70
C ALA A 254 11.38 -4.83 16.68
N THR A 255 12.03 -4.84 17.84
CA THR A 255 13.45 -4.47 18.00
C THR A 255 14.33 -5.67 18.35
N ARG A 256 13.80 -6.89 18.35
CA ARG A 256 14.51 -8.15 18.55
C ARG A 256 15.01 -8.71 17.23
#